data_feba985e76d395b06a93e41b4dd1d282
#
_entry.id   feba985e76d395b06a93e41b4dd1d282
#
_cell.length_a   1.000
_cell.length_b   1.000
_cell.length_c   1.000
_cell.angle_alpha   90.00
_cell.angle_beta   90.00
_cell.angle_gamma   90.00
#
_symmetry.space_group_name_H-M   'P 1'
#
loop_
_entity.id
_entity.type
_entity.pdbx_description
1 polymer ?
#
loop_
_entity_poly.entity_id
_entity_poly.type
_entity_poly.pdbx_seq_one_letter_code
_entity_poly.pdbx_strand_id
1 'polypeptide(L)'
;MYYDAHNHLQAERFGGRQAELLAECPDVARMVVNGCSEEDWPAVAALAEAHPQVLPSFGYHPWCVHERSSGWEAELNRLLDAYPAAVGEIGLDRWKEGLDYEGQEEVFITQLRIATERNLPASIHCLKAWGRMIELLEQGPVPACGFLLHSYGGSAEL
;
A
#
# COMPACT_ATOMS: atom_id res chain seq x y z
N MET A 1 -2.50 -17.95 -16.29
CA MET A 1 -1.58 -16.87 -15.83
C MET A 1 -2.42 -15.82 -15.10
N TYR A 2 -2.10 -15.54 -13.84
CA TYR A 2 -2.80 -14.60 -12.98
C TYR A 2 -1.87 -13.47 -12.54
N TYR A 3 -2.46 -12.35 -12.13
CA TYR A 3 -1.79 -11.21 -11.53
C TYR A 3 -2.49 -10.94 -10.21
N ASP A 4 -1.73 -10.95 -9.11
CA ASP A 4 -2.24 -10.60 -7.80
C ASP A 4 -1.97 -9.10 -7.56
N ALA A 5 -3.02 -8.32 -7.55
CA ALA A 5 -2.90 -6.87 -7.45
C ALA A 5 -2.66 -6.36 -6.03
N HIS A 6 -2.85 -7.21 -5.00
CA HIS A 6 -2.69 -6.80 -3.61
C HIS A 6 -2.56 -7.99 -2.66
N ASN A 7 -1.45 -8.08 -1.95
CA ASN A 7 -1.25 -9.01 -0.85
C ASN A 7 -0.23 -8.47 0.17
N HIS A 8 -0.04 -9.23 1.27
CA HIS A 8 0.92 -8.94 2.35
C HIS A 8 1.80 -10.16 2.62
N LEU A 9 2.47 -10.66 1.58
CA LEU A 9 3.32 -11.85 1.70
C LEU A 9 4.50 -11.67 2.67
N GLN A 10 4.94 -10.42 2.94
CA GLN A 10 5.97 -10.10 3.93
C GLN A 10 5.56 -10.39 5.38
N ALA A 11 4.25 -10.56 5.65
CA ALA A 11 3.75 -10.66 7.01
C ALA A 11 4.37 -11.85 7.78
N GLU A 12 4.76 -11.62 9.04
CA GLU A 12 5.39 -12.60 9.93
C GLU A 12 4.59 -13.90 10.11
N ARG A 13 3.26 -13.83 9.98
CA ARG A 13 2.37 -14.99 10.06
C ARG A 13 2.73 -16.12 9.09
N PHE A 14 3.47 -15.83 8.03
CA PHE A 14 3.94 -16.83 7.07
C PHE A 14 5.22 -17.54 7.51
N GLY A 15 5.84 -17.13 8.64
CA GLY A 15 6.90 -17.89 9.32
C GLY A 15 8.13 -18.20 8.48
N GLY A 16 8.51 -17.32 7.55
CA GLY A 16 9.64 -17.54 6.65
C GLY A 16 9.36 -18.45 5.45
N ARG A 17 8.10 -18.87 5.24
CA ARG A 17 7.70 -19.76 4.15
C ARG A 17 7.38 -19.05 2.83
N GLN A 18 7.76 -17.81 2.67
CA GLN A 18 7.41 -16.99 1.50
C GLN A 18 7.86 -17.64 0.17
N ALA A 19 9.10 -18.13 0.11
CA ALA A 19 9.61 -18.82 -1.07
C ALA A 19 8.85 -20.10 -1.41
N GLU A 20 8.43 -20.87 -0.40
CA GLU A 20 7.61 -22.08 -0.56
C GLU A 20 6.22 -21.71 -1.11
N LEU A 21 5.56 -20.70 -0.50
CA LEU A 21 4.25 -20.22 -0.96
C LEU A 21 4.29 -19.69 -2.40
N LEU A 22 5.35 -18.99 -2.78
CA LEU A 22 5.55 -18.53 -4.15
C LEU A 22 5.70 -19.70 -5.13
N ALA A 23 6.40 -20.77 -4.73
CA ALA A 23 6.54 -21.98 -5.54
C ALA A 23 5.23 -22.76 -5.70
N GLU A 24 4.31 -22.67 -4.72
CA GLU A 24 2.97 -23.26 -4.77
C GLU A 24 2.02 -22.51 -5.72
N CYS A 25 2.39 -21.29 -6.16
CA CYS A 25 1.57 -20.43 -7.01
C CYS A 25 2.20 -20.20 -8.41
N PRO A 26 2.51 -21.27 -9.19
CA PRO A 26 3.24 -21.15 -10.45
C PRO A 26 2.47 -20.38 -11.54
N ASP A 27 1.15 -20.31 -11.42
CA ASP A 27 0.30 -19.58 -12.35
C ASP A 27 0.19 -18.08 -12.09
N VAL A 28 0.71 -17.59 -10.96
CA VAL A 28 0.79 -16.16 -10.63
C VAL A 28 2.05 -15.56 -11.23
N ALA A 29 1.89 -14.80 -12.31
CA ALA A 29 3.01 -14.22 -13.05
C ALA A 29 3.63 -13.03 -12.32
N ARG A 30 2.84 -12.22 -11.64
CA ARG A 30 3.25 -11.06 -10.85
C ARG A 30 2.33 -10.88 -9.67
N MET A 31 2.86 -10.33 -8.60
CA MET A 31 2.09 -9.94 -7.42
C MET A 31 2.62 -8.65 -6.81
N VAL A 32 1.69 -7.82 -6.34
CA VAL A 32 2.02 -6.58 -5.63
C VAL A 32 2.01 -6.89 -4.13
N VAL A 33 3.17 -6.78 -3.49
CA VAL A 33 3.31 -6.97 -2.04
C VAL A 33 3.33 -5.61 -1.37
N ASN A 34 2.31 -5.33 -0.56
CA ASN A 34 2.09 -4.02 0.05
C ASN A 34 2.62 -3.97 1.48
N GLY A 35 3.52 -3.03 1.74
CA GLY A 35 3.98 -2.69 3.08
C GLY A 35 2.90 -1.94 3.87
N CYS A 36 3.03 -1.96 5.19
CA CYS A 36 2.10 -1.30 6.10
C CYS A 36 2.75 -0.18 6.93
N SER A 37 4.07 -0.25 7.13
CA SER A 37 4.84 0.73 7.92
C SER A 37 6.34 0.62 7.63
N GLU A 38 7.12 1.56 8.16
CA GLU A 38 8.60 1.51 8.09
C GLU A 38 9.17 0.19 8.64
N GLU A 39 8.46 -0.48 9.55
CA GLU A 39 8.89 -1.73 10.16
C GLU A 39 8.94 -2.89 9.15
N ASP A 40 7.94 -2.99 8.25
CA ASP A 40 7.85 -4.09 7.29
C ASP A 40 8.40 -3.76 5.89
N TRP A 41 8.68 -2.50 5.57
CA TRP A 41 9.24 -2.12 4.26
C TRP A 41 10.54 -2.85 3.90
N PRO A 42 11.49 -3.09 4.83
CA PRO A 42 12.67 -3.89 4.51
C PRO A 42 12.33 -5.32 4.07
N ALA A 43 11.30 -5.94 4.66
CA ALA A 43 10.88 -7.28 4.27
C ALA A 43 10.23 -7.30 2.87
N VAL A 44 9.44 -6.26 2.53
CA VAL A 44 8.90 -6.07 1.17
C VAL A 44 10.02 -5.92 0.15
N ALA A 45 11.03 -5.09 0.44
CA ALA A 45 12.18 -4.88 -0.42
C ALA A 45 12.97 -6.19 -0.64
N ALA A 46 13.24 -6.93 0.44
CA ALA A 46 13.96 -8.20 0.37
C ALA A 46 13.21 -9.26 -0.48
N LEU A 47 11.87 -9.30 -0.39
CA LEU A 47 11.06 -10.18 -1.24
C LEU A 47 11.17 -9.81 -2.72
N ALA A 48 11.14 -8.51 -3.04
CA ALA A 48 11.27 -8.04 -4.42
C ALA A 48 12.65 -8.33 -5.01
N GLU A 49 13.72 -8.24 -4.20
CA GLU A 49 15.08 -8.59 -4.62
C GLU A 49 15.26 -10.09 -4.86
N ALA A 50 14.64 -10.92 -4.00
CA ALA A 50 14.77 -12.37 -4.08
C ALA A 50 13.88 -13.02 -5.15
N HIS A 51 12.74 -12.38 -5.49
CA HIS A 51 11.70 -13.00 -6.31
C HIS A 51 11.22 -12.05 -7.41
N PRO A 52 11.63 -12.27 -8.68
CA PRO A 52 11.29 -11.38 -9.79
C PRO A 52 9.79 -11.17 -10.07
N GLN A 53 8.93 -12.08 -9.61
CA GLN A 53 7.49 -11.94 -9.71
C GLN A 53 6.88 -10.97 -8.67
N VAL A 54 7.63 -10.59 -7.64
CA VAL A 54 7.20 -9.64 -6.61
C VAL A 54 7.45 -8.21 -7.09
N LEU A 55 6.40 -7.40 -7.06
CA LEU A 55 6.45 -5.95 -7.25
C LEU A 55 6.25 -5.30 -5.88
N PRO A 56 7.21 -4.54 -5.36
CA PRO A 56 7.07 -3.92 -4.06
C PRO A 56 6.10 -2.73 -4.12
N SER A 57 5.40 -2.51 -3.02
CA SER A 57 4.57 -1.35 -2.80
C SER A 57 4.81 -0.85 -1.37
N PHE A 58 5.20 0.41 -1.22
CA PHE A 58 5.56 1.00 0.07
C PHE A 58 4.56 2.06 0.46
N GLY A 59 4.07 1.99 1.69
CA GLY A 59 3.12 2.95 2.22
C GLY A 59 2.81 2.72 3.69
N TYR A 60 2.19 3.72 4.31
CA TYR A 60 1.66 3.63 5.65
C TYR A 60 0.18 3.29 5.61
N HIS A 61 -0.14 2.08 6.08
CA HIS A 61 -1.51 1.62 6.31
C HIS A 61 -2.17 2.47 7.41
N PRO A 62 -3.47 2.80 7.31
CA PRO A 62 -4.16 3.64 8.29
C PRO A 62 -4.07 3.14 9.74
N TRP A 63 -3.84 1.85 9.95
CA TRP A 63 -3.66 1.30 11.30
C TRP A 63 -2.31 1.66 11.94
N CYS A 64 -1.31 1.95 11.13
CA CYS A 64 0.08 2.14 11.56
C CYS A 64 0.53 3.61 11.55
N VAL A 65 -0.33 4.55 11.15
CA VAL A 65 0.07 5.96 10.99
C VAL A 65 0.60 6.60 12.28
N HIS A 66 0.17 6.11 13.44
CA HIS A 66 0.62 6.59 14.74
C HIS A 66 2.06 6.16 15.09
N GLU A 67 2.60 5.16 14.38
CA GLU A 67 3.95 4.60 14.58
C GLU A 67 5.00 5.31 13.72
N ARG A 68 4.59 6.22 12.82
CA ARG A 68 5.49 6.87 11.87
C ARG A 68 6.60 7.65 12.56
N SER A 69 7.81 7.48 12.07
CA SER A 69 8.94 8.31 12.48
C SER A 69 8.82 9.72 11.90
N SER A 70 9.61 10.67 12.44
CA SER A 70 9.69 12.01 11.83
C SER A 70 10.34 12.01 10.44
N GLY A 71 11.01 10.94 10.06
CA GLY A 71 11.70 10.77 8.78
C GLY A 71 10.99 9.90 7.77
N TRP A 72 9.79 9.40 8.07
CA TRP A 72 9.07 8.42 7.26
C TRP A 72 8.89 8.80 5.78
N GLU A 73 8.62 10.08 5.51
CA GLU A 73 8.42 10.57 4.14
C GLU A 73 9.73 10.50 3.33
N ALA A 74 10.86 10.83 3.96
CA ALA A 74 12.18 10.73 3.33
C ALA A 74 12.55 9.26 3.04
N GLU A 75 12.25 8.35 3.98
CA GLU A 75 12.48 6.91 3.79
C GLU A 75 11.58 6.32 2.71
N LEU A 76 10.29 6.69 2.66
CA LEU A 76 9.40 6.31 1.58
C LEU A 76 9.98 6.75 0.22
N ASN A 77 10.37 8.01 0.09
CA ASN A 77 10.94 8.54 -1.15
C ASN A 77 12.23 7.81 -1.53
N ARG A 78 13.11 7.49 -0.58
CA ARG A 78 14.33 6.70 -0.80
C ARG A 78 14.02 5.33 -1.39
N LEU A 79 13.00 4.63 -0.87
CA LEU A 79 12.58 3.33 -1.39
C LEU A 79 11.98 3.43 -2.79
N LEU A 80 11.14 4.44 -3.03
CA LEU A 80 10.57 4.69 -4.35
C LEU A 80 11.62 5.11 -5.41
N ASP A 81 12.76 5.62 -4.99
CA ASP A 81 13.92 5.87 -5.88
C ASP A 81 14.72 4.60 -6.16
N ALA A 82 14.78 3.70 -5.18
CA ALA A 82 15.60 2.49 -5.25
C ALA A 82 14.91 1.34 -6.02
N TYR A 83 13.57 1.29 -6.01
CA TYR A 83 12.81 0.17 -6.57
C TYR A 83 11.76 0.64 -7.58
N PRO A 84 11.47 -0.15 -8.63
CA PRO A 84 10.27 0.01 -9.46
C PRO A 84 9.04 -0.39 -8.61
N ALA A 85 8.48 0.54 -7.87
CA ALA A 85 7.49 0.28 -6.83
C ALA A 85 6.18 1.02 -7.06
N ALA A 86 5.12 0.54 -6.39
CA ALA A 86 3.87 1.26 -6.19
C ALA A 86 3.88 1.99 -4.82
N VAL A 87 2.89 2.85 -4.60
CA VAL A 87 2.63 3.47 -3.29
C VAL A 87 1.45 2.76 -2.63
N GLY A 88 1.71 2.05 -1.54
CA GLY A 88 0.67 1.30 -0.82
C GLY A 88 1.25 0.32 0.22
N GLU A 89 0.42 -0.10 1.15
CA GLU A 89 -1.00 0.20 1.27
C GLU A 89 -1.20 1.54 2.00
N ILE A 90 -2.06 2.40 1.44
CA ILE A 90 -2.39 3.71 2.01
C ILE A 90 -3.91 3.83 2.18
N GLY A 91 -4.43 4.77 2.96
CA GLY A 91 -5.87 4.96 2.98
C GLY A 91 -6.48 5.38 4.30
N LEU A 92 -7.78 5.06 4.46
CA LEU A 92 -8.59 5.42 5.62
C LEU A 92 -9.31 4.20 6.20
N ASP A 93 -9.30 4.09 7.53
CA ASP A 93 -10.05 3.08 8.27
C ASP A 93 -10.78 3.73 9.45
N ARG A 94 -12.11 3.67 9.41
CA ARG A 94 -12.99 4.14 10.50
C ARG A 94 -13.78 3.01 11.14
N TRP A 95 -13.39 1.77 10.87
CA TRP A 95 -13.98 0.60 11.49
C TRP A 95 -13.34 0.27 12.84
N LYS A 96 -12.02 0.37 12.93
CA LYS A 96 -11.27 0.09 14.15
C LYS A 96 -11.29 1.34 15.04
N GLU A 97 -11.82 1.19 16.24
CA GLU A 97 -11.87 2.28 17.23
C GLU A 97 -10.48 2.64 17.77
N GLY A 98 -10.32 3.89 18.20
CA GLY A 98 -9.10 4.38 18.84
C GLY A 98 -7.96 4.70 17.88
N LEU A 99 -8.19 4.69 16.56
CA LEU A 99 -7.20 5.11 15.59
C LEU A 99 -7.12 6.64 15.48
N ASP A 100 -5.96 7.12 15.09
CA ASP A 100 -5.69 8.54 14.77
C ASP A 100 -6.28 8.90 13.40
N TYR A 101 -7.57 9.30 13.37
CA TYR A 101 -8.26 9.59 12.13
C TYR A 101 -7.74 10.84 11.41
N GLU A 102 -7.27 11.85 12.15
CA GLU A 102 -6.67 13.06 11.56
C GLU A 102 -5.32 12.72 10.93
N GLY A 103 -4.50 11.97 11.64
CA GLY A 103 -3.22 11.48 11.14
C GLY A 103 -3.38 10.56 9.92
N GLN A 104 -4.44 9.74 9.86
CA GLN A 104 -4.74 8.95 8.65
C GLN A 104 -4.94 9.84 7.42
N GLU A 105 -5.75 10.90 7.53
CA GLU A 105 -6.02 11.82 6.41
C GLU A 105 -4.75 12.54 5.97
N GLU A 106 -3.96 13.07 6.93
CA GLU A 106 -2.69 13.75 6.66
C GLU A 106 -1.72 12.85 5.89
N VAL A 107 -1.50 11.64 6.41
CA VAL A 107 -0.56 10.67 5.82
C VAL A 107 -1.07 10.16 4.48
N PHE A 108 -2.36 9.90 4.34
CA PHE A 108 -2.99 9.49 3.07
C PHE A 108 -2.79 10.54 1.98
N ILE A 109 -3.10 11.82 2.27
CA ILE A 109 -2.96 12.93 1.31
C ILE A 109 -1.49 13.08 0.90
N THR A 110 -0.56 13.00 1.86
CA THR A 110 0.87 13.11 1.58
C THR A 110 1.33 11.98 0.65
N GLN A 111 0.96 10.74 0.92
CA GLN A 111 1.32 9.59 0.10
C GLN A 111 0.68 9.63 -1.29
N LEU A 112 -0.58 10.06 -1.36
CA LEU A 112 -1.27 10.21 -2.65
C LEU A 112 -0.61 11.28 -3.52
N ARG A 113 -0.16 12.40 -2.91
CA ARG A 113 0.63 13.43 -3.59
C ARG A 113 1.95 12.87 -4.11
N ILE A 114 2.70 12.11 -3.31
CA ILE A 114 3.95 11.44 -3.75
C ILE A 114 3.68 10.52 -4.93
N ALA A 115 2.63 9.68 -4.85
CA ALA A 115 2.24 8.80 -5.95
C ALA A 115 1.93 9.58 -7.23
N THR A 116 1.22 10.71 -7.10
CA THR A 116 0.84 11.57 -8.24
C THR A 116 2.06 12.25 -8.86
N GLU A 117 2.92 12.88 -8.07
CA GLU A 117 4.12 13.58 -8.54
C GLU A 117 5.08 12.64 -9.27
N ARG A 118 5.16 11.38 -8.85
CA ARG A 118 6.00 10.34 -9.44
C ARG A 118 5.28 9.54 -10.53
N ASN A 119 3.98 9.75 -10.71
CA ASN A 119 3.10 8.95 -11.56
C ASN A 119 3.24 7.45 -11.30
N LEU A 120 3.19 7.07 -10.01
CA LEU A 120 3.19 5.69 -9.55
C LEU A 120 1.77 5.24 -9.18
N PRO A 121 1.39 3.98 -9.45
CA PRO A 121 0.09 3.48 -9.03
C PRO A 121 -0.01 3.44 -7.51
N ALA A 122 -1.21 3.70 -7.00
CA ALA A 122 -1.48 3.61 -5.56
C ALA A 122 -2.40 2.43 -5.25
N SER A 123 -2.14 1.73 -4.12
CA SER A 123 -3.05 0.73 -3.57
C SER A 123 -3.71 1.26 -2.31
N ILE A 124 -5.04 1.41 -2.36
CA ILE A 124 -5.82 2.17 -1.38
C ILE A 124 -6.75 1.27 -0.58
N HIS A 125 -6.59 1.33 0.73
CA HIS A 125 -7.48 0.78 1.74
C HIS A 125 -8.61 1.76 2.08
N CYS A 126 -9.84 1.28 2.11
CA CYS A 126 -10.94 2.07 2.63
C CYS A 126 -11.96 1.20 3.35
N LEU A 127 -12.11 1.40 4.66
CA LEU A 127 -13.09 0.70 5.45
C LEU A 127 -13.91 1.67 6.31
N LYS A 128 -15.24 1.69 6.09
CA LYS A 128 -16.22 2.59 6.73
C LYS A 128 -15.88 4.09 6.63
N ALA A 129 -15.13 4.49 5.60
CA ALA A 129 -14.69 5.88 5.37
C ALA A 129 -14.98 6.37 3.94
N TRP A 130 -15.89 5.71 3.20
CA TRP A 130 -16.10 5.93 1.77
C TRP A 130 -16.46 7.38 1.40
N GLY A 131 -17.36 8.02 2.13
CA GLY A 131 -17.72 9.42 1.86
C GLY A 131 -16.49 10.33 1.91
N ARG A 132 -15.68 10.21 2.96
CA ARG A 132 -14.47 11.02 3.10
C ARG A 132 -13.39 10.64 2.09
N MET A 133 -13.24 9.36 1.79
CA MET A 133 -12.31 8.89 0.76
C MET A 133 -12.61 9.50 -0.61
N ILE A 134 -13.88 9.52 -1.02
CA ILE A 134 -14.31 10.11 -2.30
C ILE A 134 -14.02 11.61 -2.33
N GLU A 135 -14.42 12.35 -1.27
CA GLU A 135 -14.11 13.77 -1.17
C GLU A 135 -12.60 14.07 -1.36
N LEU A 136 -11.73 13.28 -0.74
CA LEU A 136 -10.29 13.45 -0.86
C LEU A 136 -9.77 13.11 -2.25
N LEU A 137 -10.30 12.07 -2.90
CA LEU A 137 -9.92 11.69 -4.26
C LEU A 137 -10.44 12.68 -5.31
N GLU A 138 -11.62 13.29 -5.11
CA GLU A 138 -12.16 14.30 -6.02
C GLU A 138 -11.45 15.65 -5.91
N GLN A 139 -11.01 16.02 -4.72
CA GLN A 139 -10.37 17.32 -4.44
C GLN A 139 -8.86 17.28 -4.55
N GLY A 140 -8.26 16.10 -4.38
CA GLY A 140 -6.82 15.91 -4.33
C GLY A 140 -6.21 15.52 -5.68
N PRO A 141 -4.88 15.54 -5.76
CA PRO A 141 -4.19 14.96 -6.89
C PRO A 141 -4.34 13.45 -6.87
N VAL A 142 -4.54 12.84 -8.05
CA VAL A 142 -4.54 11.39 -8.23
C VAL A 142 -3.55 11.02 -9.33
N PRO A 143 -2.81 9.89 -9.21
CA PRO A 143 -1.83 9.51 -10.22
C PRO A 143 -2.50 9.20 -11.57
N ALA A 144 -1.93 9.71 -12.66
CA ALA A 144 -2.48 9.54 -14.01
C ALA A 144 -2.48 8.06 -14.45
N CYS A 145 -1.57 7.23 -13.92
CA CYS A 145 -1.55 5.78 -14.15
C CYS A 145 -2.65 5.03 -13.37
N GLY A 146 -3.39 5.72 -12.49
CA GLY A 146 -4.51 5.16 -11.73
C GLY A 146 -4.15 4.64 -10.35
N PHE A 147 -5.16 4.11 -9.67
CA PHE A 147 -5.07 3.51 -8.34
C PHE A 147 -6.00 2.30 -8.23
N LEU A 148 -5.73 1.45 -7.27
CA LEU A 148 -6.56 0.31 -6.89
C LEU A 148 -7.29 0.65 -5.58
N LEU A 149 -8.61 0.56 -5.56
CA LEU A 149 -9.38 0.42 -4.32
C LEU A 149 -9.49 -1.07 -4.01
N HIS A 150 -8.58 -1.59 -3.17
CA HIS A 150 -8.57 -3.02 -2.90
C HIS A 150 -9.73 -3.43 -2.00
N SER A 151 -10.24 -4.65 -2.16
CA SER A 151 -11.36 -5.19 -1.37
C SER A 151 -12.56 -4.23 -1.29
N TYR A 152 -12.90 -3.60 -2.43
CA TYR A 152 -13.95 -2.58 -2.49
C TYR A 152 -15.27 -3.06 -1.86
N GLY A 153 -15.69 -2.41 -0.79
CA GLY A 153 -16.94 -2.68 -0.06
C GLY A 153 -17.96 -1.54 -0.12
N GLY A 154 -17.77 -0.60 -1.04
CA GLY A 154 -18.72 0.49 -1.30
C GLY A 154 -19.92 0.02 -2.16
N SER A 155 -20.84 0.94 -2.43
CA SER A 155 -21.96 0.67 -3.34
C SER A 155 -21.54 0.84 -4.81
N ALA A 156 -22.40 0.37 -5.73
CA ALA A 156 -22.13 0.47 -7.17
C ALA A 156 -22.29 1.92 -7.70
N GLU A 157 -22.91 2.79 -6.91
CA GLU A 157 -23.13 4.20 -7.26
C GLU A 157 -21.92 5.08 -6.89
N LEU A 158 -21.04 4.60 -6.02
CA LEU A 158 -19.78 5.25 -5.65
C LEU A 158 -18.68 4.91 -6.63
#